data_abaa31d05ac88d3a7657867696643fe9
#
_entry.id   abaa31d05ac88d3a7657867696643fe9
#
_cell.length_a   1.000
_cell.length_b   1.000
_cell.length_c   1.000
_cell.angle_alpha   90.00
_cell.angle_beta   90.00
_cell.angle_gamma   90.00
#
_symmetry.space_group_name_H-M   'P 1'
#
loop_
_entity.id
_entity.type
_entity.pdbx_description
1 polymer ?
#
loop_
_entity_poly.entity_id
_entity_poly.type
_entity_poly.pdbx_seq_one_letter_code
_entity_poly.pdbx_strand_id
1 'polypeptide(L)'
;YLHENIIQLAGRIADTMPDPLSICFFVNSGSEANDLALRLAQVYTSGKNVITIEGGYHGHLISLIDVSPYKFDGPGGEGLADHVEMVTIPDGYRGKYKYNEPDLGERYADKVKEAVDKIKNKGEKLSAFISESMISSGGIFIPPENYLSTVYETVRGAGGVCIADDP
;
A
#
# COMPACT_ATOMS: atom_id res chain seq x y z
N TYR A 1 24.22 15.55 14.10
CA TYR A 1 24.96 14.75 15.09
C TYR A 1 24.41 13.33 15.09
N LEU A 2 25.30 12.34 14.95
CA LEU A 2 24.93 10.93 15.02
C LEU A 2 24.83 10.53 16.50
N HIS A 3 23.68 10.01 16.93
CA HIS A 3 23.48 9.53 18.30
C HIS A 3 23.49 8.00 18.34
N GLU A 4 24.21 7.43 19.28
CA GLU A 4 24.39 5.99 19.39
C GLU A 4 23.07 5.20 19.50
N ASN A 5 22.09 5.75 20.22
CA ASN A 5 20.78 5.11 20.37
C ASN A 5 20.03 4.94 19.04
N ILE A 6 20.20 5.86 18.07
CA ILE A 6 19.59 5.74 16.74
C ILE A 6 20.18 4.55 15.98
N ILE A 7 21.50 4.37 16.08
CA ILE A 7 22.20 3.24 15.44
C ILE A 7 21.72 1.92 16.05
N GLN A 8 21.66 1.86 17.39
CA GLN A 8 21.18 0.66 18.10
C GLN A 8 19.71 0.36 17.77
N LEU A 9 18.86 1.37 17.70
CA LEU A 9 17.45 1.21 17.33
C LEU A 9 17.32 0.69 15.89
N ALA A 10 18.04 1.29 14.94
CA ALA A 10 18.03 0.83 13.55
C ALA A 10 18.46 -0.64 13.43
N GLY A 11 19.53 -1.03 14.13
CA GLY A 11 19.96 -2.44 14.15
C GLY A 11 18.89 -3.38 14.70
N ARG A 12 18.27 -3.02 15.84
CA ARG A 12 17.21 -3.85 16.42
C ARG A 12 15.99 -3.97 15.53
N ILE A 13 15.59 -2.90 14.83
CA ILE A 13 14.48 -2.95 13.87
C ILE A 13 14.87 -3.84 12.68
N ALA A 14 16.07 -3.64 12.10
CA ALA A 14 16.53 -4.44 10.98
C ALA A 14 16.59 -5.94 11.32
N ASP A 15 17.01 -6.29 12.55
CA ASP A 15 17.07 -7.69 13.02
C ASP A 15 15.68 -8.36 13.12
N THR A 16 14.60 -7.59 13.16
CA THR A 16 13.22 -8.11 13.16
C THR A 16 12.61 -8.25 11.77
N MET A 17 13.26 -7.70 10.76
CA MET A 17 12.75 -7.69 9.39
C MET A 17 13.28 -8.87 8.59
N PRO A 18 12.51 -9.37 7.61
CA PRO A 18 13.01 -10.40 6.69
C PRO A 18 14.06 -9.82 5.73
N ASP A 19 15.02 -10.65 5.31
CA ASP A 19 15.96 -10.27 4.26
C ASP A 19 15.24 -9.87 2.96
N PRO A 20 15.68 -8.83 2.25
CA PRO A 20 16.86 -7.98 2.46
C PRO A 20 16.56 -6.63 3.16
N LEU A 21 15.49 -6.52 3.95
CA LEU A 21 15.06 -5.26 4.59
C LEU A 21 15.99 -4.88 5.75
N SER A 22 17.00 -4.08 5.47
CA SER A 22 18.05 -3.71 6.46
C SER A 22 18.30 -2.22 6.59
N ILE A 23 17.54 -1.38 5.88
CA ILE A 23 17.75 0.07 5.87
C ILE A 23 16.59 0.76 6.58
N CYS A 24 16.91 1.60 7.57
CA CYS A 24 15.94 2.40 8.31
C CYS A 24 16.05 3.89 7.98
N PHE A 25 14.91 4.52 7.73
CA PHE A 25 14.78 5.98 7.69
C PHE A 25 13.90 6.41 8.86
N PHE A 26 14.42 7.30 9.70
CA PHE A 26 13.66 7.85 10.83
C PHE A 26 13.06 9.20 10.45
N VAL A 27 11.78 9.34 10.68
CA VAL A 27 10.98 10.55 10.41
C VAL A 27 10.12 10.86 11.64
N ASN A 28 9.28 11.88 11.58
CA ASN A 28 8.53 12.32 12.77
C ASN A 28 7.07 11.89 12.80
N SER A 29 6.58 11.27 11.72
CA SER A 29 5.19 10.79 11.63
C SER A 29 5.04 9.71 10.56
N GLY A 30 3.94 8.93 10.65
CA GLY A 30 3.55 7.99 9.60
C GLY A 30 3.31 8.69 8.24
N SER A 31 2.78 9.92 8.26
CA SER A 31 2.64 10.71 7.03
C SER A 31 3.98 11.00 6.36
N GLU A 32 5.00 11.38 7.12
CA GLU A 32 6.34 11.57 6.56
C GLU A 32 6.96 10.26 6.08
N ALA A 33 6.72 9.16 6.79
CA ALA A 33 7.21 7.84 6.40
C ALA A 33 6.61 7.38 5.05
N ASN A 34 5.30 7.49 4.90
CA ASN A 34 4.60 7.09 3.68
C ASN A 34 4.91 8.01 2.50
N ASP A 35 5.05 9.34 2.71
CA ASP A 35 5.50 10.26 1.66
C ASP A 35 6.91 9.90 1.16
N LEU A 36 7.83 9.62 2.09
CA LEU A 36 9.17 9.18 1.75
C LEU A 36 9.15 7.84 0.99
N ALA A 37 8.35 6.87 1.45
CA ALA A 37 8.22 5.56 0.80
C ALA A 37 7.69 5.69 -0.64
N LEU A 38 6.65 6.50 -0.87
CA LEU A 38 6.12 6.76 -2.21
C LEU A 38 7.17 7.44 -3.10
N ARG A 39 7.91 8.41 -2.57
CA ARG A 39 8.97 9.09 -3.31
C ARG A 39 10.11 8.15 -3.70
N LEU A 40 10.54 7.28 -2.79
CA LEU A 40 11.54 6.24 -3.07
C LEU A 40 11.04 5.26 -4.12
N ALA A 41 9.78 4.81 -4.02
CA ALA A 41 9.17 3.93 -5.00
C ALA A 41 9.13 4.55 -6.40
N GLN A 42 8.73 5.82 -6.53
CA GLN A 42 8.72 6.55 -7.80
C GLN A 42 10.10 6.66 -8.44
N VAL A 43 11.13 6.97 -7.62
CA VAL A 43 12.51 7.06 -8.11
C VAL A 43 13.02 5.69 -8.57
N TYR A 44 12.75 4.65 -7.80
CA TYR A 44 13.21 3.29 -8.09
C TYR A 44 12.55 2.71 -9.35
N THR A 45 11.24 2.85 -9.49
CA THR A 45 10.46 2.27 -10.60
C THR A 45 10.41 3.17 -11.84
N SER A 46 10.70 4.45 -11.69
CA SER A 46 10.39 5.49 -12.69
C SER A 46 8.90 5.50 -13.08
N GLY A 47 8.03 4.98 -12.22
CA GLY A 47 6.57 4.99 -12.35
C GLY A 47 5.95 6.10 -11.49
N LYS A 48 4.70 6.44 -11.78
CA LYS A 48 3.92 7.41 -10.99
C LYS A 48 2.67 6.81 -10.40
N ASN A 49 2.13 5.76 -11.05
CA ASN A 49 0.84 5.21 -10.66
C ASN A 49 0.94 4.43 -9.36
N VAL A 50 -0.02 4.65 -8.49
CA VAL A 50 -0.15 3.98 -7.19
C VAL A 50 -1.47 3.22 -7.14
N ILE A 51 -1.44 2.01 -6.60
CA ILE A 51 -2.65 1.25 -6.29
C ILE A 51 -2.88 1.32 -4.78
N THR A 52 -4.10 1.69 -4.37
CA THR A 52 -4.54 1.75 -2.98
C THR A 52 -5.82 0.95 -2.78
N ILE A 53 -6.16 0.64 -1.52
CA ILE A 53 -7.36 -0.12 -1.15
C ILE A 53 -8.48 0.84 -0.72
N GLU A 54 -9.70 0.59 -1.17
CA GLU A 54 -10.91 1.28 -0.73
C GLU A 54 -10.95 1.44 0.81
N GLY A 55 -11.27 2.64 1.29
CA GLY A 55 -11.33 2.97 2.71
C GLY A 55 -9.98 3.13 3.40
N GLY A 56 -8.85 2.95 2.70
CA GLY A 56 -7.50 3.14 3.25
C GLY A 56 -7.21 4.58 3.64
N TYR A 57 -6.36 4.76 4.66
CA TYR A 57 -5.84 6.04 5.09
C TYR A 57 -4.34 5.93 5.35
N HIS A 58 -3.55 6.74 4.67
CA HIS A 58 -2.08 6.66 4.70
C HIS A 58 -1.41 7.95 5.18
N GLY A 59 -2.20 8.92 5.63
CA GLY A 59 -1.71 10.20 6.13
C GLY A 59 -2.43 11.40 5.49
N HIS A 60 -1.98 12.62 5.85
CA HIS A 60 -2.63 13.86 5.41
C HIS A 60 -1.67 14.90 4.81
N LEU A 61 -0.49 14.49 4.37
CA LEU A 61 0.29 15.29 3.43
C LEU A 61 -0.42 15.28 2.06
N ILE A 62 -0.20 16.29 1.24
CA ILE A 62 -0.88 16.42 -0.07
C ILE A 62 -0.74 15.15 -0.90
N SER A 63 0.48 14.61 -1.01
CA SER A 63 0.77 13.36 -1.70
C SER A 63 0.01 12.14 -1.16
N LEU A 64 -0.33 12.14 0.12
CA LEU A 64 -1.01 11.03 0.79
C LEU A 64 -2.52 11.16 0.77
N ILE A 65 -3.05 12.38 0.65
CA ILE A 65 -4.48 12.59 0.42
C ILE A 65 -4.89 11.93 -0.88
N ASP A 66 -4.08 12.04 -1.93
CA ASP A 66 -4.33 11.41 -3.23
C ASP A 66 -4.44 9.89 -3.17
N VAL A 67 -3.72 9.24 -2.26
CA VAL A 67 -3.69 7.76 -2.10
C VAL A 67 -4.51 7.26 -0.91
N SER A 68 -5.25 8.15 -0.23
CA SER A 68 -6.07 7.83 0.94
C SER A 68 -7.57 7.94 0.62
N PRO A 69 -8.23 6.85 0.17
CA PRO A 69 -9.67 6.87 -0.14
C PRO A 69 -10.54 7.42 0.99
N TYR A 70 -10.18 7.15 2.24
CA TYR A 70 -10.83 7.73 3.41
C TYR A 70 -10.92 9.27 3.34
N LYS A 71 -9.97 9.93 2.66
CA LYS A 71 -9.94 11.39 2.53
C LYS A 71 -10.59 11.87 1.24
N PHE A 72 -10.21 11.34 0.08
CA PHE A 72 -10.69 11.85 -1.18
C PHE A 72 -12.14 11.47 -1.49
N ASP A 73 -12.67 10.40 -0.89
CA ASP A 73 -14.09 10.00 -0.96
C ASP A 73 -14.93 10.65 0.15
N GLY A 74 -14.30 11.29 1.15
CA GLY A 74 -14.97 11.92 2.26
C GLY A 74 -15.48 13.33 1.97
N PRO A 75 -16.17 13.98 2.95
CA PRO A 75 -16.63 15.35 2.82
C PRO A 75 -15.47 16.32 2.51
N GLY A 76 -15.56 17.07 1.40
CA GLY A 76 -14.52 17.98 0.94
C GLY A 76 -13.38 17.32 0.17
N GLY A 77 -13.49 16.03 -0.14
CA GLY A 77 -12.53 15.33 -1.01
C GLY A 77 -12.74 15.70 -2.48
N GLU A 78 -11.66 15.60 -3.24
CA GLU A 78 -11.63 15.94 -4.68
C GLU A 78 -11.79 14.69 -5.57
N GLY A 79 -12.02 13.51 -4.97
CA GLY A 79 -12.12 12.25 -5.67
C GLY A 79 -10.76 11.63 -6.01
N LEU A 80 -10.79 10.60 -6.85
CA LEU A 80 -9.63 9.80 -7.23
C LEU A 80 -8.70 10.60 -8.16
N ALA A 81 -7.43 10.71 -7.78
CA ALA A 81 -6.41 11.34 -8.62
C ALA A 81 -6.07 10.48 -9.84
N ASP A 82 -5.69 11.10 -10.96
CA ASP A 82 -5.45 10.43 -12.26
C ASP A 82 -4.38 9.32 -12.20
N HIS A 83 -3.41 9.47 -11.30
CA HIS A 83 -2.31 8.52 -11.11
C HIS A 83 -2.60 7.44 -10.04
N VAL A 84 -3.82 7.38 -9.54
CA VAL A 84 -4.21 6.42 -8.50
C VAL A 84 -5.28 5.47 -9.01
N GLU A 85 -5.07 4.18 -8.81
CA GLU A 85 -6.08 3.15 -9.01
C GLU A 85 -6.52 2.64 -7.64
N MET A 86 -7.82 2.71 -7.36
CA MET A 86 -8.41 2.18 -6.14
C MET A 86 -8.98 0.80 -6.39
N VAL A 87 -8.64 -0.16 -5.53
CA VAL A 87 -9.19 -1.53 -5.58
C VAL A 87 -10.10 -1.80 -4.40
N THR A 88 -11.04 -2.71 -4.61
CA THR A 88 -12.03 -3.09 -3.59
C THR A 88 -11.35 -3.65 -2.34
N ILE A 89 -11.82 -3.23 -1.18
CA ILE A 89 -11.37 -3.71 0.12
C ILE A 89 -11.63 -5.23 0.26
N PRO A 90 -10.65 -6.03 0.72
CA PRO A 90 -10.78 -7.50 0.81
C PRO A 90 -11.57 -7.94 2.07
N ASP A 91 -12.79 -7.42 2.22
CA ASP A 91 -13.68 -7.72 3.34
C ASP A 91 -14.58 -8.94 3.03
N GLY A 92 -14.27 -10.08 3.61
CA GLY A 92 -15.06 -11.31 3.48
C GLY A 92 -16.41 -11.28 4.19
N TYR A 93 -16.67 -10.29 5.04
CA TYR A 93 -17.95 -10.13 5.72
C TYR A 93 -18.92 -9.25 4.95
N ARG A 94 -18.54 -8.02 4.62
CA ARG A 94 -19.40 -7.04 3.92
C ARG A 94 -19.17 -7.01 2.42
N GLY A 95 -17.96 -7.37 1.98
CA GLY A 95 -17.55 -7.26 0.59
C GLY A 95 -18.26 -8.21 -0.37
N LYS A 96 -17.85 -8.18 -1.62
CA LYS A 96 -18.45 -8.94 -2.72
C LYS A 96 -18.28 -10.45 -2.55
N TYR A 97 -17.12 -10.90 -2.10
CA TYR A 97 -16.77 -12.29 -1.85
C TYR A 97 -16.78 -12.58 -0.37
N LYS A 98 -17.25 -13.76 0.06
CA LYS A 98 -17.55 -14.07 1.46
C LYS A 98 -16.56 -15.08 2.04
N TYR A 99 -16.39 -15.08 3.35
CA TYR A 99 -15.46 -15.99 4.07
C TYR A 99 -15.71 -17.48 3.82
N ASN A 100 -16.92 -17.88 3.42
CA ASN A 100 -17.23 -19.26 3.10
C ASN A 100 -16.98 -19.63 1.63
N GLU A 101 -16.51 -18.69 0.82
CA GLU A 101 -16.15 -18.93 -0.57
C GLU A 101 -14.69 -19.40 -0.67
N PRO A 102 -14.37 -20.33 -1.58
CA PRO A 102 -13.00 -20.75 -1.81
C PRO A 102 -12.17 -19.61 -2.45
N ASP A 103 -10.87 -19.66 -2.25
CA ASP A 103 -9.90 -18.78 -2.91
C ASP A 103 -10.21 -17.27 -2.72
N LEU A 104 -10.73 -16.93 -1.52
CA LEU A 104 -11.19 -15.59 -1.20
C LEU A 104 -10.08 -14.53 -1.38
N GLY A 105 -8.88 -14.84 -0.90
CA GLY A 105 -7.74 -13.92 -1.00
C GLY A 105 -7.33 -13.67 -2.43
N GLU A 106 -7.21 -14.73 -3.22
CA GLU A 106 -6.86 -14.68 -4.64
C GLU A 106 -7.90 -13.90 -5.46
N ARG A 107 -9.19 -14.13 -5.19
CA ARG A 107 -10.28 -13.41 -5.88
C ARG A 107 -10.27 -11.90 -5.60
N TYR A 108 -9.89 -11.48 -4.41
CA TYR A 108 -9.69 -10.06 -4.12
C TYR A 108 -8.38 -9.56 -4.72
N ALA A 109 -7.31 -10.37 -4.73
CA ALA A 109 -6.04 -10.01 -5.36
C ALA A 109 -6.15 -9.83 -6.88
N ASP A 110 -7.08 -10.53 -7.55
CA ASP A 110 -7.38 -10.32 -8.97
C ASP A 110 -7.79 -8.86 -9.27
N LYS A 111 -8.37 -8.14 -8.30
CA LYS A 111 -8.68 -6.71 -8.48
C LYS A 111 -7.42 -5.85 -8.59
N VAL A 112 -6.37 -6.21 -7.89
CA VAL A 112 -5.06 -5.56 -8.04
C VAL A 112 -4.44 -5.88 -9.39
N LYS A 113 -4.60 -7.11 -9.88
CA LYS A 113 -4.16 -7.51 -11.22
C LYS A 113 -4.89 -6.72 -12.31
N GLU A 114 -6.22 -6.56 -12.19
CA GLU A 114 -7.02 -5.74 -13.10
C GLU A 114 -6.51 -4.27 -13.12
N ALA A 115 -6.16 -3.70 -11.94
CA ALA A 115 -5.61 -2.35 -11.84
C ALA A 115 -4.22 -2.24 -12.49
N VAL A 116 -3.35 -3.24 -12.27
CA VAL A 116 -2.03 -3.33 -12.94
C VAL A 116 -2.19 -3.36 -14.45
N ASP A 117 -3.10 -4.19 -14.97
CA ASP A 117 -3.35 -4.31 -16.40
C ASP A 117 -3.90 -3.00 -16.98
N LYS A 118 -4.75 -2.29 -16.24
CA LYS A 118 -5.27 -0.97 -16.63
C LYS A 118 -4.14 0.06 -16.77
N ILE A 119 -3.21 0.11 -15.81
CA ILE A 119 -2.04 1.00 -15.85
C ILE A 119 -1.16 0.65 -17.08
N LYS A 120 -0.86 -0.64 -17.29
CA LYS A 120 -0.08 -1.09 -18.44
C LYS A 120 -0.73 -0.76 -19.78
N ASN A 121 -2.05 -0.92 -19.89
CA ASN A 121 -2.79 -0.63 -21.12
C ASN A 121 -2.81 0.86 -21.47
N LYS A 122 -2.63 1.76 -20.47
CA LYS A 122 -2.39 3.19 -20.68
C LYS A 122 -0.95 3.51 -21.16
N GLY A 123 -0.07 2.51 -21.21
CA GLY A 123 1.37 2.71 -21.51
C GLY A 123 2.14 3.31 -20.33
N GLU A 124 1.58 3.24 -19.14
CA GLU A 124 2.12 3.84 -17.92
C GLU A 124 2.83 2.79 -17.05
N LYS A 125 3.61 3.25 -16.06
CA LYS A 125 4.34 2.40 -15.14
C LYS A 125 3.73 2.46 -13.75
N LEU A 126 3.61 1.29 -13.11
CA LEU A 126 3.27 1.18 -11.70
C LEU A 126 4.47 1.62 -10.85
N SER A 127 4.22 2.47 -9.85
CA SER A 127 5.17 2.83 -8.82
C SER A 127 5.03 1.93 -7.60
N ALA A 128 3.85 1.95 -7.00
CA ALA A 128 3.63 1.24 -5.75
C ALA A 128 2.20 0.71 -5.61
N PHE A 129 2.07 -0.32 -4.79
CA PHE A 129 0.86 -0.67 -4.06
C PHE A 129 1.08 -0.29 -2.61
N ILE A 130 0.13 0.43 -2.01
CA ILE A 130 0.16 0.82 -0.60
C ILE A 130 -1.09 0.32 0.11
N SER A 131 -0.91 -0.33 1.25
CA SER A 131 -2.01 -0.76 2.11
C SER A 131 -1.54 -0.96 3.55
N GLU A 132 -2.49 -0.88 4.48
CA GLU A 132 -2.30 -1.36 5.84
C GLU A 132 -2.19 -2.89 5.81
N SER A 133 -1.23 -3.49 6.53
CA SER A 133 -1.08 -4.95 6.62
C SER A 133 -2.24 -5.60 7.38
N MET A 134 -2.75 -4.91 8.38
CA MET A 134 -4.03 -5.15 9.03
C MET A 134 -4.90 -3.93 8.79
N ILE A 135 -6.00 -4.10 8.04
CA ILE A 135 -6.82 -2.98 7.60
C ILE A 135 -7.57 -2.39 8.79
N SER A 136 -7.08 -1.29 9.33
CA SER A 136 -7.66 -0.60 10.48
C SER A 136 -8.69 0.46 10.07
N SER A 137 -8.32 1.33 9.14
CA SER A 137 -9.18 2.43 8.68
C SER A 137 -10.42 1.94 7.94
N GLY A 138 -10.33 0.86 7.19
CA GLY A 138 -11.41 0.27 6.42
C GLY A 138 -12.37 -0.63 7.23
N GLY A 139 -12.11 -0.90 8.52
CA GLY A 139 -13.05 -1.67 9.34
C GLY A 139 -12.46 -2.66 10.34
N ILE A 140 -11.18 -2.61 10.62
CA ILE A 140 -10.48 -3.43 11.62
C ILE A 140 -10.62 -4.93 11.34
N PHE A 141 -9.95 -5.42 10.32
CA PHE A 141 -9.92 -6.84 9.99
C PHE A 141 -8.59 -7.25 9.34
N ILE A 142 -8.31 -8.53 9.43
CA ILE A 142 -7.16 -9.16 8.78
C ILE A 142 -7.55 -9.49 7.35
N PRO A 143 -6.76 -9.10 6.33
CA PRO A 143 -7.00 -9.55 4.96
C PRO A 143 -7.07 -11.07 4.86
N PRO A 144 -7.89 -11.61 3.93
CA PRO A 144 -7.98 -13.06 3.73
C PRO A 144 -6.62 -13.71 3.47
N GLU A 145 -6.52 -15.00 3.83
CA GLU A 145 -5.34 -15.81 3.53
C GLU A 145 -4.96 -15.70 2.04
N ASN A 146 -3.67 -15.68 1.74
CA ASN A 146 -3.08 -15.53 0.41
C ASN A 146 -3.31 -14.16 -0.28
N TYR A 147 -4.13 -13.25 0.26
CA TYR A 147 -4.37 -11.95 -0.38
C TYR A 147 -3.08 -11.16 -0.58
N LEU A 148 -2.37 -10.84 0.51
CA LEU A 148 -1.16 -10.00 0.44
C LEU A 148 -0.04 -10.67 -0.35
N SER A 149 0.18 -11.98 -0.20
CA SER A 149 1.21 -12.70 -0.95
C SER A 149 0.95 -12.62 -2.46
N THR A 150 -0.28 -12.89 -2.91
CA THR A 150 -0.67 -12.83 -4.32
C THR A 150 -0.60 -11.40 -4.87
N VAL A 151 -1.01 -10.40 -4.09
CA VAL A 151 -0.88 -8.97 -4.45
C VAL A 151 0.59 -8.60 -4.62
N TYR A 152 1.45 -8.96 -3.67
CA TYR A 152 2.87 -8.60 -3.71
C TYR A 152 3.60 -9.25 -4.89
N GLU A 153 3.29 -10.51 -5.21
CA GLU A 153 3.80 -11.17 -6.41
C GLU A 153 3.36 -10.42 -7.69
N THR A 154 2.08 -10.07 -7.78
CA THR A 154 1.52 -9.34 -8.93
C THR A 154 2.18 -7.98 -9.13
N VAL A 155 2.29 -7.20 -8.05
CA VAL A 155 2.87 -5.85 -8.07
C VAL A 155 4.36 -5.88 -8.41
N ARG A 156 5.14 -6.77 -7.77
CA ARG A 156 6.57 -6.94 -8.05
C ARG A 156 6.80 -7.45 -9.48
N GLY A 157 5.99 -8.40 -9.95
CA GLY A 157 6.01 -8.88 -11.34
C GLY A 157 5.70 -7.79 -12.37
N ALA A 158 5.00 -6.74 -11.97
CA ALA A 158 4.73 -5.56 -12.79
C ALA A 158 5.83 -4.48 -12.70
N GLY A 159 6.85 -4.68 -11.87
CA GLY A 159 7.94 -3.74 -11.63
C GLY A 159 7.63 -2.68 -10.56
N GLY A 160 6.53 -2.81 -9.84
CA GLY A 160 6.14 -1.93 -8.74
C GLY A 160 6.74 -2.35 -7.39
N VAL A 161 6.61 -1.48 -6.40
CA VAL A 161 7.04 -1.68 -5.01
C VAL A 161 5.80 -1.89 -4.10
N CYS A 162 5.92 -2.72 -3.08
CA CYS A 162 4.88 -2.90 -2.08
C CYS A 162 5.24 -2.10 -0.83
N ILE A 163 4.32 -1.24 -0.37
CA ILE A 163 4.44 -0.44 0.84
C ILE A 163 3.43 -0.98 1.86
N ALA A 164 3.93 -1.52 2.96
CA ALA A 164 3.11 -1.91 4.10
C ALA A 164 3.08 -0.74 5.08
N ASP A 165 1.89 -0.17 5.26
CA ASP A 165 1.63 0.92 6.21
C ASP A 165 1.08 0.31 7.51
N ASP A 166 1.95 0.17 8.50
CA ASP A 166 1.58 -0.37 9.81
C ASP A 166 1.51 0.75 10.83
N PRO A 167 0.31 1.09 11.35
CA PRO A 167 0.10 2.16 12.31
C PRO A 167 0.62 1.82 13.72
#